data_dd3ff2f56671b36ffe5114e4f54a36cf
#
_entry.id   dd3ff2f56671b36ffe5114e4f54a36cf
#
_cell.length_a   1.000
_cell.length_b   1.000
_cell.length_c   1.000
_cell.angle_alpha   90.00
_cell.angle_beta   90.00
_cell.angle_gamma   90.00
#
_symmetry.space_group_name_H-M   'P 1'
#
loop_
_entity.id
_entity.type
_entity.pdbx_description
1 polymer ?
#
loop_
_entity_poly.entity_id
_entity_poly.type
_entity_poly.pdbx_seq_one_letter_code
_entity_poly.pdbx_strand_id
1 'polypeptide(L)'
;MNTALLSRKVALWLAALALSCGAAHAGRTCEAPHPPKVQTIERALTLAERTLQALDGSGAQVVVLARAGQDLSKYGLRYSHLGFAYRQPDRQGGHVWRVLHKLNQCGTAESAIYRQGLGEFFLDDLWRFEAAWVVPTPEVQARLLALLIDEPRAVSLHHKPYNMVSYPWSRKYQQSNQWAIETLALAMTTDGTMGRSTRAQAQAWLQGKGYQPSTLNIGAMTRLGARVSAANVAFD
;
A
#
# COMPACT_ATOMS: atom_id res chain seq x y z
N MET A 1 -14.60 -46.02 -33.70
CA MET A 1 -14.53 -44.57 -33.41
C MET A 1 -13.46 -44.36 -32.37
N ASN A 2 -12.33 -43.66 -32.75
CA ASN A 2 -11.04 -43.75 -32.07
C ASN A 2 -11.02 -42.94 -30.74
N THR A 3 -11.13 -43.61 -29.61
CA THR A 3 -10.99 -43.03 -28.27
C THR A 3 -9.63 -42.36 -28.04
N ALA A 4 -8.58 -42.85 -28.71
CA ALA A 4 -7.23 -42.29 -28.64
C ALA A 4 -7.08 -40.88 -29.27
N LEU A 5 -7.89 -40.54 -30.30
CA LEU A 5 -7.87 -39.19 -30.90
C LEU A 5 -8.62 -38.17 -30.03
N LEU A 6 -9.64 -38.60 -29.29
CA LEU A 6 -10.41 -37.74 -28.39
C LEU A 6 -9.57 -37.36 -27.17
N SER A 7 -8.81 -38.33 -26.61
CA SER A 7 -7.94 -38.06 -25.46
C SER A 7 -6.78 -37.14 -25.80
N ARG A 8 -6.19 -37.23 -27.01
CA ARG A 8 -5.13 -36.31 -27.48
C ARG A 8 -5.64 -34.87 -27.68
N LYS A 9 -6.86 -34.69 -28.21
CA LYS A 9 -7.46 -33.37 -28.38
C LYS A 9 -7.80 -32.71 -27.01
N VAL A 10 -8.33 -33.48 -26.08
CA VAL A 10 -8.59 -32.99 -24.71
C VAL A 10 -7.31 -32.62 -23.98
N ALA A 11 -6.26 -33.42 -24.12
CA ALA A 11 -4.94 -33.11 -23.53
C ALA A 11 -4.30 -31.85 -24.13
N LEU A 12 -4.45 -31.62 -25.46
CA LEU A 12 -3.98 -30.40 -26.12
C LEU A 12 -4.77 -29.14 -25.69
N TRP A 13 -6.09 -29.27 -25.48
CA TRP A 13 -6.92 -28.17 -24.98
C TRP A 13 -6.60 -27.83 -23.52
N LEU A 14 -6.36 -28.85 -22.69
CA LEU A 14 -5.92 -28.63 -21.29
C LEU A 14 -4.52 -28.00 -21.22
N ALA A 15 -3.60 -28.38 -22.08
CA ALA A 15 -2.27 -27.78 -22.17
C ALA A 15 -2.34 -26.32 -22.69
N ALA A 16 -3.20 -26.02 -23.67
CA ALA A 16 -3.43 -24.67 -24.17
C ALA A 16 -4.09 -23.76 -23.12
N LEU A 17 -5.00 -24.29 -22.28
CA LEU A 17 -5.59 -23.55 -21.16
C LEU A 17 -4.56 -23.26 -20.07
N ALA A 18 -3.61 -24.16 -19.82
CA ALA A 18 -2.53 -23.95 -18.84
C ALA A 18 -1.51 -22.88 -19.27
N LEU A 19 -1.31 -22.70 -20.59
CA LEU A 19 -0.40 -21.69 -21.15
C LEU A 19 -1.01 -20.28 -21.22
N SER A 20 -2.33 -20.13 -21.06
CA SER A 20 -3.01 -18.83 -21.07
C SER A 20 -3.20 -18.21 -19.67
N CYS A 21 -2.73 -18.85 -18.59
CA CYS A 21 -2.62 -18.24 -17.28
C CYS A 21 -1.47 -17.22 -17.32
N GLY A 22 -1.70 -16.05 -17.91
CA GLY A 22 -0.84 -14.88 -17.72
C GLY A 22 -0.70 -14.70 -16.22
N ALA A 23 0.55 -14.71 -15.71
CA ALA A 23 0.84 -14.49 -14.32
C ALA A 23 0.16 -13.17 -13.88
N ALA A 24 -0.86 -13.27 -13.05
CA ALA A 24 -1.44 -12.12 -12.40
C ALA A 24 -0.39 -11.65 -11.37
N HIS A 25 0.49 -10.74 -11.76
CA HIS A 25 1.41 -10.07 -10.83
C HIS A 25 0.60 -9.21 -9.87
N ALA A 26 0.11 -9.82 -8.82
CA ALA A 26 -0.49 -9.13 -7.69
C ALA A 26 0.62 -8.88 -6.66
N GLY A 27 1.20 -7.70 -6.71
CA GLY A 27 2.27 -7.31 -5.82
C GLY A 27 3.67 -7.42 -6.44
N ARG A 28 4.66 -6.90 -5.70
CA ARG A 28 6.06 -7.06 -6.06
C ARG A 28 6.36 -8.55 -6.18
N THR A 29 6.78 -8.99 -7.34
CA THR A 29 7.31 -10.34 -7.49
C THR A 29 8.50 -10.48 -6.55
N CYS A 30 8.47 -11.50 -5.70
CA CYS A 30 9.58 -11.80 -4.80
C CYS A 30 10.66 -12.62 -5.54
N GLU A 31 10.87 -12.33 -6.81
CA GLU A 31 12.02 -12.77 -7.57
C GLU A 31 13.30 -12.17 -6.96
N ALA A 32 14.41 -12.82 -7.19
CA ALA A 32 15.70 -12.32 -6.72
C ALA A 32 15.84 -10.83 -7.07
N PRO A 33 16.24 -9.96 -6.13
CA PRO A 33 16.29 -8.54 -6.37
C PRO A 33 17.21 -8.27 -7.57
N HIS A 34 16.63 -7.81 -8.67
CA HIS A 34 17.43 -7.30 -9.77
C HIS A 34 17.94 -5.91 -9.40
N PRO A 35 19.23 -5.62 -9.56
CA PRO A 35 19.74 -4.27 -9.36
C PRO A 35 18.93 -3.28 -10.21
N PRO A 36 18.42 -2.20 -9.63
CA PRO A 36 17.67 -1.22 -10.40
C PRO A 36 18.58 -0.57 -11.43
N LYS A 37 18.05 -0.31 -12.62
CA LYS A 37 18.79 0.43 -13.66
C LYS A 37 19.10 1.85 -13.17
N VAL A 38 20.25 2.41 -13.62
CA VAL A 38 20.65 3.78 -13.26
C VAL A 38 19.55 4.78 -13.57
N GLN A 39 18.89 4.67 -14.73
CA GLN A 39 17.78 5.57 -15.13
C GLN A 39 16.57 5.46 -14.20
N THR A 40 16.31 4.27 -13.64
CA THR A 40 15.24 4.07 -12.63
C THR A 40 15.58 4.79 -11.34
N ILE A 41 16.83 4.68 -10.88
CA ILE A 41 17.33 5.38 -9.67
C ILE A 41 17.23 6.90 -9.88
N GLU A 42 17.73 7.41 -11.01
CA GLU A 42 17.70 8.83 -11.35
C GLU A 42 16.27 9.39 -11.35
N ARG A 43 15.34 8.71 -12.02
CA ARG A 43 13.93 9.11 -12.06
C ARG A 43 13.27 9.09 -10.68
N ALA A 44 13.57 8.09 -9.86
CA ALA A 44 13.04 7.99 -8.51
C ALA A 44 13.56 9.12 -7.60
N LEU A 45 14.86 9.42 -7.66
CA LEU A 45 15.46 10.49 -6.88
C LEU A 45 15.01 11.88 -7.36
N THR A 46 14.86 12.07 -8.67
CA THR A 46 14.28 13.29 -9.24
C THR A 46 12.83 13.50 -8.78
N LEU A 47 12.02 12.42 -8.71
CA LEU A 47 10.68 12.49 -8.16
C LEU A 47 10.71 12.85 -6.66
N ALA A 48 11.61 12.25 -5.90
CA ALA A 48 11.78 12.55 -4.48
C ALA A 48 12.13 14.02 -4.24
N GLU A 49 13.08 14.55 -5.00
CA GLU A 49 13.49 15.95 -4.93
C GLU A 49 12.35 16.91 -5.26
N ARG A 50 11.65 16.70 -6.37
CA ARG A 50 10.48 17.52 -6.76
C ARG A 50 9.37 17.45 -5.70
N THR A 51 9.15 16.28 -5.13
CA THR A 51 8.17 16.10 -4.07
C THR A 51 8.59 16.86 -2.83
N LEU A 52 9.87 16.80 -2.43
CA LEU A 52 10.43 17.56 -1.32
C LEU A 52 10.19 19.05 -1.49
N GLN A 53 10.57 19.62 -2.64
CA GLN A 53 10.42 21.05 -2.94
C GLN A 53 8.94 21.48 -2.88
N ALA A 54 8.04 20.67 -3.45
CA ALA A 54 6.61 20.96 -3.44
C ALA A 54 6.00 20.88 -2.04
N LEU A 55 6.41 19.89 -1.24
CA LEU A 55 5.96 19.74 0.14
C LEU A 55 6.48 20.89 1.03
N ASP A 56 7.74 21.30 0.86
CA ASP A 56 8.31 22.42 1.60
C ASP A 56 7.58 23.72 1.25
N GLY A 57 7.31 23.94 -0.05
CA GLY A 57 6.56 25.11 -0.52
C GLY A 57 5.10 25.13 -0.08
N SER A 58 4.51 23.99 0.27
CA SER A 58 3.11 23.91 0.71
C SER A 58 2.87 24.39 2.14
N GLY A 59 3.89 24.51 2.96
CA GLY A 59 3.78 24.81 4.40
C GLY A 59 3.18 23.68 5.23
N ALA A 60 2.82 22.54 4.62
CA ALA A 60 2.24 21.40 5.35
C ALA A 60 3.24 20.78 6.35
N GLN A 61 2.73 20.28 7.46
CA GLN A 61 3.49 19.50 8.44
C GLN A 61 3.33 18.00 8.22
N VAL A 62 2.15 17.59 7.74
CA VAL A 62 1.81 16.19 7.42
C VAL A 62 0.93 16.17 6.18
N VAL A 63 1.20 15.22 5.30
CA VAL A 63 0.36 14.92 4.13
C VAL A 63 0.12 13.43 4.02
N VAL A 64 -1.00 13.04 3.41
CA VAL A 64 -1.20 11.68 2.93
C VAL A 64 -0.57 11.60 1.55
N LEU A 65 0.56 10.91 1.44
CA LEU A 65 1.36 10.80 0.20
C LEU A 65 1.03 9.50 -0.52
N ALA A 66 0.85 9.56 -1.83
CA ALA A 66 0.58 8.43 -2.70
C ALA A 66 1.65 8.27 -3.79
N ARG A 67 1.89 7.02 -4.20
CA ARG A 67 2.75 6.68 -5.34
C ARG A 67 2.08 5.66 -6.27
N ALA A 68 2.45 5.71 -7.56
CA ALA A 68 1.97 4.77 -8.58
C ALA A 68 2.91 3.55 -8.68
N GLY A 69 2.88 2.69 -7.67
CA GLY A 69 3.76 1.50 -7.60
C GLY A 69 3.32 0.38 -8.55
N GLN A 70 2.02 0.28 -8.87
CA GLN A 70 1.48 -0.77 -9.74
C GLN A 70 0.52 -0.19 -10.76
N ASP A 71 0.37 -0.88 -11.90
CA ASP A 71 -0.64 -0.52 -12.89
C ASP A 71 -2.03 -0.96 -12.43
N LEU A 72 -2.81 0.02 -12.00
CA LEU A 72 -4.22 -0.15 -11.65
C LEU A 72 -5.16 0.53 -12.65
N SER A 73 -4.67 0.89 -13.83
CA SER A 73 -5.44 1.63 -14.86
C SER A 73 -6.71 0.89 -15.28
N LYS A 74 -6.68 -0.45 -15.36
CA LYS A 74 -7.86 -1.28 -15.65
C LYS A 74 -8.98 -1.18 -14.61
N TYR A 75 -8.68 -0.65 -13.43
CA TYR A 75 -9.65 -0.39 -12.36
C TYR A 75 -9.98 1.11 -12.23
N GLY A 76 -9.50 1.94 -13.15
CA GLY A 76 -9.67 3.40 -13.07
C GLY A 76 -8.88 4.07 -11.94
N LEU A 77 -7.89 3.39 -11.37
CA LEU A 77 -7.06 3.91 -10.29
C LEU A 77 -5.66 4.28 -10.79
N ARG A 78 -5.12 5.38 -10.27
CA ARG A 78 -3.80 5.89 -10.65
C ARG A 78 -2.72 5.58 -9.63
N TYR A 79 -3.06 5.60 -8.35
CA TYR A 79 -2.13 5.37 -7.25
C TYR A 79 -2.47 4.08 -6.53
N SER A 80 -1.45 3.30 -6.21
CA SER A 80 -1.59 1.97 -5.64
C SER A 80 -1.19 1.89 -4.16
N HIS A 81 -0.41 2.87 -3.67
CA HIS A 81 0.16 2.81 -2.34
C HIS A 81 0.14 4.18 -1.65
N LEU A 82 -0.22 4.17 -0.35
CA LEU A 82 -0.31 5.35 0.50
C LEU A 82 0.67 5.25 1.68
N GLY A 83 1.14 6.41 2.13
CA GLY A 83 1.86 6.61 3.38
C GLY A 83 1.60 8.01 3.94
N PHE A 84 2.08 8.26 5.15
CA PHE A 84 2.07 9.60 5.75
C PHE A 84 3.46 10.20 5.61
N ALA A 85 3.57 11.27 4.83
CA ALA A 85 4.78 12.08 4.83
C ALA A 85 4.64 13.21 5.86
N TYR A 86 5.65 13.39 6.72
CA TYR A 86 5.63 14.37 7.78
C TYR A 86 7.01 14.96 8.02
N ARG A 87 7.04 16.21 8.52
CA ARG A 87 8.26 16.91 8.91
C ARG A 87 8.76 16.38 10.25
N GLN A 88 9.96 15.85 10.25
CA GLN A 88 10.65 15.47 11.47
C GLN A 88 11.80 16.46 11.69
N PRO A 89 11.89 17.11 12.86
CA PRO A 89 13.04 17.95 13.18
C PRO A 89 14.36 17.18 13.05
N ASP A 90 15.36 17.79 12.49
CA ASP A 90 16.71 17.26 12.43
C ASP A 90 17.58 17.81 13.58
N ARG A 91 18.80 17.28 13.69
CA ARG A 91 19.74 17.71 14.76
C ARG A 91 20.39 19.07 14.49
N GLN A 92 20.18 19.65 13.32
CA GLN A 92 20.82 20.89 12.87
C GLN A 92 19.85 22.08 12.89
N GLY A 93 18.64 21.89 13.44
CA GLY A 93 17.61 22.92 13.53
C GLY A 93 16.75 23.06 12.26
N GLY A 94 16.93 22.14 11.29
CA GLY A 94 16.09 21.99 10.11
C GLY A 94 15.04 20.90 10.30
N HIS A 95 14.62 20.33 9.18
CA HIS A 95 13.72 19.17 9.17
C HIS A 95 14.04 18.23 8.00
N VAL A 96 13.60 17.00 8.14
CA VAL A 96 13.58 16.00 7.07
C VAL A 96 12.17 15.47 6.91
N TRP A 97 11.77 15.20 5.67
CA TRP A 97 10.53 14.51 5.40
C TRP A 97 10.70 13.01 5.60
N ARG A 98 9.91 12.45 6.51
CA ARG A 98 9.80 11.00 6.71
C ARG A 98 8.49 10.50 6.18
N VAL A 99 8.49 9.30 5.61
CA VAL A 99 7.29 8.61 5.16
C VAL A 99 7.09 7.39 6.04
N LEU A 100 6.00 7.36 6.79
CA LEU A 100 5.56 6.19 7.53
C LEU A 100 4.53 5.45 6.70
N HIS A 101 4.79 4.19 6.39
CA HIS A 101 3.91 3.37 5.58
C HIS A 101 4.04 1.89 5.91
N LYS A 102 3.06 1.10 5.48
CA LYS A 102 3.05 -0.35 5.67
C LYS A 102 3.44 -1.06 4.40
N LEU A 103 4.37 -2.02 4.50
CA LEU A 103 4.73 -2.91 3.39
C LEU A 103 4.56 -4.36 3.81
N ASN A 104 4.18 -5.23 2.86
CA ASN A 104 4.30 -6.65 3.07
C ASN A 104 5.77 -7.08 2.96
N GLN A 105 6.12 -8.11 3.70
CA GLN A 105 7.43 -8.74 3.61
C GLN A 105 7.42 -9.72 2.45
N CYS A 106 8.38 -9.55 1.54
CA CYS A 106 8.45 -10.31 0.30
C CYS A 106 8.40 -11.83 0.54
N GLY A 107 7.61 -12.55 -0.27
CA GLY A 107 7.44 -14.00 -0.15
C GLY A 107 6.62 -14.48 1.04
N THR A 108 6.02 -13.58 1.82
CA THR A 108 5.24 -13.93 3.01
C THR A 108 3.84 -13.32 3.01
N ALA A 109 2.97 -13.83 3.88
CA ALA A 109 1.68 -13.22 4.20
C ALA A 109 1.78 -12.29 5.43
N GLU A 110 2.94 -11.66 5.64
CA GLU A 110 3.23 -10.78 6.76
C GLU A 110 3.62 -9.38 6.28
N SER A 111 3.54 -8.42 7.18
CA SER A 111 3.86 -7.02 6.90
C SER A 111 4.52 -6.34 8.09
N ALA A 112 5.17 -5.21 7.81
CA ALA A 112 5.72 -4.32 8.83
C ALA A 112 5.47 -2.85 8.48
N ILE A 113 5.63 -1.98 9.46
CA ILE A 113 5.61 -0.53 9.27
C ILE A 113 7.06 -0.07 9.06
N TYR A 114 7.24 0.76 8.05
CA TYR A 114 8.54 1.32 7.69
C TYR A 114 8.49 2.84 7.80
N ARG A 115 9.59 3.40 8.33
CA ARG A 115 9.85 4.84 8.37
C ARG A 115 11.03 5.12 7.46
N GLN A 116 10.74 5.67 6.30
CA GLN A 116 11.71 5.90 5.23
C GLN A 116 11.85 7.41 4.92
N GLY A 117 12.91 7.78 4.21
CA GLY A 117 12.99 9.07 3.55
C GLY A 117 12.21 9.07 2.23
N LEU A 118 11.99 10.26 1.63
CA LEU A 118 11.32 10.37 0.32
C LEU A 118 12.08 9.60 -0.77
N GLY A 119 13.42 9.61 -0.75
CA GLY A 119 14.25 8.85 -1.69
C GLY A 119 13.94 7.36 -1.63
N GLU A 120 13.98 6.74 -0.44
CA GLU A 120 13.67 5.33 -0.25
C GLU A 120 12.22 5.00 -0.61
N PHE A 121 11.28 5.90 -0.27
CA PHE A 121 9.87 5.69 -0.58
C PHE A 121 9.63 5.61 -2.10
N PHE A 122 10.38 6.35 -2.92
CA PHE A 122 10.25 6.33 -4.37
C PHE A 122 11.25 5.39 -5.07
N LEU A 123 12.31 4.93 -4.40
CA LEU A 123 13.24 3.91 -4.88
C LEU A 123 12.62 2.49 -4.83
N ASP A 124 11.35 2.39 -5.09
CA ASP A 124 10.63 1.15 -5.33
C ASP A 124 10.45 0.96 -6.85
N ASP A 125 10.06 -0.23 -7.28
CA ASP A 125 9.77 -0.51 -8.69
C ASP A 125 8.44 0.14 -9.10
N LEU A 126 8.49 1.43 -9.43
CA LEU A 126 7.31 2.21 -9.74
C LEU A 126 6.83 1.96 -11.16
N TRP A 127 5.55 1.67 -11.33
CA TRP A 127 4.88 1.68 -12.63
C TRP A 127 4.99 3.05 -13.32
N ARG A 128 4.77 4.13 -12.55
CA ARG A 128 4.95 5.51 -13.00
C ARG A 128 5.65 6.33 -11.94
N PHE A 129 6.59 7.17 -12.37
CA PHE A 129 7.30 8.12 -11.51
C PHE A 129 6.43 9.33 -11.26
N GLU A 130 5.37 9.12 -10.48
CA GLU A 130 4.35 10.10 -10.13
C GLU A 130 4.02 10.01 -8.65
N ALA A 131 3.78 11.17 -8.05
CA ALA A 131 3.28 11.30 -6.69
C ALA A 131 2.02 12.17 -6.67
N ALA A 132 1.16 11.91 -5.71
CA ALA A 132 0.08 12.82 -5.34
C ALA A 132 0.01 12.88 -3.82
N TRP A 133 -0.56 13.96 -3.29
CA TRP A 133 -0.80 14.07 -1.86
C TRP A 133 -2.06 14.85 -1.57
N VAL A 134 -2.61 14.58 -0.40
CA VAL A 134 -3.69 15.35 0.21
C VAL A 134 -3.11 16.06 1.42
N VAL A 135 -3.33 17.37 1.50
CA VAL A 135 -2.99 18.18 2.68
C VAL A 135 -4.23 18.21 3.59
N PRO A 136 -4.21 17.57 4.76
CA PRO A 136 -5.29 17.65 5.72
C PRO A 136 -5.43 19.08 6.30
N THR A 137 -6.53 19.35 6.99
CA THR A 137 -6.65 20.62 7.73
C THR A 137 -5.58 20.74 8.81
N PRO A 138 -5.22 21.95 9.24
CA PRO A 138 -4.18 22.15 10.27
C PRO A 138 -4.42 21.33 11.55
N GLU A 139 -5.66 21.21 11.98
CA GLU A 139 -6.04 20.42 13.16
C GLU A 139 -5.78 18.93 12.98
N VAL A 140 -6.08 18.39 11.80
CA VAL A 140 -5.82 16.99 11.44
C VAL A 140 -4.32 16.76 11.33
N GLN A 141 -3.58 17.68 10.71
CA GLN A 141 -2.12 17.60 10.63
C GLN A 141 -1.48 17.57 12.01
N ALA A 142 -1.90 18.44 12.95
CA ALA A 142 -1.37 18.45 14.31
C ALA A 142 -1.59 17.12 15.04
N ARG A 143 -2.79 16.55 14.94
CA ARG A 143 -3.12 15.24 15.53
C ARG A 143 -2.33 14.10 14.90
N LEU A 144 -2.23 14.09 13.56
CA LEU A 144 -1.42 13.11 12.83
C LEU A 144 0.05 13.22 13.21
N LEU A 145 0.61 14.41 13.24
CA LEU A 145 2.03 14.62 13.59
C LEU A 145 2.32 14.06 14.98
N ALA A 146 1.50 14.41 15.98
CA ALA A 146 1.64 13.90 17.35
C ALA A 146 1.56 12.37 17.41
N LEU A 147 0.75 11.74 16.56
CA LEU A 147 0.65 10.29 16.47
C LEU A 147 1.87 9.68 15.78
N LEU A 148 2.32 10.25 14.66
CA LEU A 148 3.37 9.68 13.82
C LEU A 148 4.77 9.77 14.44
N ILE A 149 5.05 10.77 15.29
CA ILE A 149 6.31 10.89 16.03
C ILE A 149 6.37 10.00 17.28
N ASP A 150 5.23 9.60 17.83
CA ASP A 150 5.12 8.65 18.93
C ASP A 150 5.14 7.22 18.37
N GLU A 151 6.31 6.57 18.41
CA GLU A 151 6.49 5.24 17.78
C GLU A 151 5.48 4.18 18.26
N PRO A 152 5.21 4.00 19.56
CA PRO A 152 4.21 3.05 20.00
C PRO A 152 2.81 3.33 19.46
N ARG A 153 2.42 4.60 19.38
CA ARG A 153 1.11 5.00 18.85
C ARG A 153 1.03 4.86 17.34
N ALA A 154 2.09 5.22 16.63
CA ALA A 154 2.16 5.13 15.17
C ALA A 154 1.93 3.71 14.63
N VAL A 155 2.36 2.69 15.40
CA VAL A 155 2.19 1.27 15.02
C VAL A 155 1.04 0.58 15.73
N SER A 156 0.28 1.28 16.57
CA SER A 156 -0.74 0.67 17.46
C SER A 156 -1.85 -0.08 16.71
N LEU A 157 -2.21 0.36 15.50
CA LEU A 157 -3.18 -0.30 14.63
C LEU A 157 -2.56 -1.27 13.63
N HIS A 158 -1.23 -1.49 13.69
CA HIS A 158 -0.58 -2.44 12.80
C HIS A 158 -1.03 -3.87 13.10
N HIS A 159 -1.46 -4.58 12.05
CA HIS A 159 -1.79 -5.99 12.09
C HIS A 159 -0.88 -6.74 11.12
N LYS A 160 0.00 -7.60 11.67
CA LYS A 160 1.05 -8.28 10.91
C LYS A 160 0.54 -9.16 9.76
N PRO A 161 -0.54 -9.98 9.93
CA PRO A 161 -1.11 -10.75 8.84
C PRO A 161 -1.58 -9.85 7.70
N TYR A 162 -1.06 -10.12 6.50
CA TYR A 162 -1.26 -9.32 5.31
C TYR A 162 -2.00 -10.10 4.23
N ASN A 163 -2.96 -9.44 3.59
CA ASN A 163 -3.60 -9.91 2.38
C ASN A 163 -3.81 -8.72 1.44
N MET A 164 -3.21 -8.75 0.26
CA MET A 164 -3.26 -7.66 -0.71
C MET A 164 -4.70 -7.33 -1.16
N VAL A 165 -5.56 -8.34 -1.22
CA VAL A 165 -6.97 -8.20 -1.61
C VAL A 165 -7.89 -8.27 -0.40
N SER A 166 -7.38 -7.94 0.79
CA SER A 166 -8.16 -7.93 2.03
C SER A 166 -9.40 -7.06 1.88
N TYR A 167 -10.52 -7.57 2.37
CA TYR A 167 -11.75 -6.82 2.51
C TYR A 167 -11.53 -5.60 3.43
N PRO A 168 -12.02 -4.41 3.07
CA PRO A 168 -11.71 -3.17 3.80
C PRO A 168 -12.05 -3.19 5.29
N TRP A 169 -13.02 -4.00 5.70
CA TRP A 169 -13.48 -4.17 7.08
C TRP A 169 -12.98 -5.47 7.72
N SER A 170 -12.04 -6.17 7.04
CA SER A 170 -11.42 -7.37 7.59
C SER A 170 -10.61 -7.06 8.85
N ARG A 171 -10.77 -7.92 9.88
CA ARG A 171 -9.93 -7.93 11.08
C ARG A 171 -8.88 -9.04 11.05
N LYS A 172 -9.07 -10.02 10.16
CA LYS A 172 -8.17 -11.16 9.99
C LYS A 172 -6.88 -10.76 9.27
N TYR A 173 -6.99 -9.86 8.30
CA TYR A 173 -5.87 -9.32 7.54
C TYR A 173 -5.91 -7.80 7.51
N GLN A 174 -4.80 -7.19 7.07
CA GLN A 174 -4.71 -5.74 6.87
C GLN A 174 -3.76 -5.43 5.72
N GLN A 175 -4.29 -4.91 4.61
CA GLN A 175 -3.45 -4.41 3.52
C GLN A 175 -2.89 -3.00 3.83
N SER A 176 -1.93 -2.51 3.01
CA SER A 176 -1.18 -1.28 3.31
C SER A 176 -2.05 -0.05 3.40
N ASN A 177 -2.94 0.18 2.42
CA ASN A 177 -3.80 1.37 2.40
C ASN A 177 -4.88 1.30 3.49
N GLN A 178 -5.31 0.09 3.89
CA GLN A 178 -6.22 -0.09 5.01
C GLN A 178 -5.58 0.36 6.32
N TRP A 179 -4.31 0.03 6.57
CA TRP A 179 -3.58 0.56 7.72
C TRP A 179 -3.53 2.09 7.72
N ALA A 180 -3.25 2.70 6.57
CA ALA A 180 -3.15 4.15 6.46
C ALA A 180 -4.49 4.82 6.78
N ILE A 181 -5.62 4.35 6.22
CA ILE A 181 -6.93 4.95 6.48
C ILE A 181 -7.42 4.71 7.91
N GLU A 182 -7.14 3.53 8.51
CA GLU A 182 -7.42 3.24 9.91
C GLU A 182 -6.59 4.14 10.84
N THR A 183 -5.32 4.42 10.50
CA THR A 183 -4.44 5.33 11.26
C THR A 183 -4.92 6.79 11.16
N LEU A 184 -5.38 7.23 9.99
CA LEU A 184 -6.03 8.52 9.84
C LEU A 184 -7.28 8.62 10.74
N ALA A 185 -8.13 7.60 10.73
CA ALA A 185 -9.32 7.55 11.60
C ALA A 185 -8.93 7.63 13.07
N LEU A 186 -7.87 6.95 13.49
CA LEU A 186 -7.36 7.04 14.86
C LEU A 186 -6.99 8.48 15.23
N ALA A 187 -6.27 9.20 14.36
CA ALA A 187 -5.93 10.60 14.60
C ALA A 187 -7.17 11.50 14.70
N MET A 188 -8.27 11.13 14.03
CA MET A 188 -9.53 11.90 14.07
C MET A 188 -10.42 11.59 15.27
N THR A 189 -10.25 10.41 15.89
CA THR A 189 -11.08 9.99 17.05
C THR A 189 -10.50 10.41 18.40
N THR A 190 -9.20 10.71 18.46
CA THR A 190 -8.53 11.01 19.73
C THR A 190 -8.70 12.46 20.13
N ASP A 191 -9.57 12.72 21.08
CA ASP A 191 -9.61 13.93 21.90
C ASP A 191 -8.62 13.88 23.11
N GLY A 192 -7.57 13.08 22.99
CA GLY A 192 -6.51 12.95 23.99
C GLY A 192 -6.79 11.93 25.12
N THR A 193 -7.99 11.38 25.20
CA THR A 193 -8.42 10.52 26.32
C THR A 193 -8.41 9.01 26.01
N MET A 194 -8.19 8.62 24.77
CA MET A 194 -8.30 7.21 24.39
C MET A 194 -7.03 6.41 24.71
N GLY A 195 -7.13 5.63 25.75
CA GLY A 195 -6.36 4.40 25.90
C GLY A 195 -6.49 3.55 24.63
N ARG A 196 -5.68 2.54 24.47
CA ARG A 196 -5.54 1.62 23.31
C ARG A 196 -6.72 1.59 22.34
N SER A 197 -6.72 2.47 21.34
CA SER A 197 -7.66 2.39 20.21
C SER A 197 -7.43 1.12 19.42
N THR A 198 -8.50 0.50 18.94
CA THR A 198 -8.47 -0.74 18.18
C THR A 198 -8.82 -0.49 16.71
N ARG A 199 -8.41 -1.39 15.82
CA ARG A 199 -8.84 -1.38 14.41
C ARG A 199 -10.36 -1.38 14.27
N ALA A 200 -11.06 -2.11 15.16
CA ALA A 200 -12.53 -2.14 15.16
C ALA A 200 -13.15 -0.76 15.40
N GLN A 201 -12.59 0.02 16.32
CA GLN A 201 -13.04 1.40 16.59
C GLN A 201 -12.75 2.33 15.42
N ALA A 202 -11.54 2.25 14.83
CA ALA A 202 -11.20 3.01 13.63
C ALA A 202 -12.13 2.69 12.46
N GLN A 203 -12.43 1.41 12.22
CA GLN A 203 -13.35 0.96 11.18
C GLN A 203 -14.79 1.44 11.45
N ALA A 204 -15.27 1.34 12.68
CA ALA A 204 -16.59 1.84 13.06
C ALA A 204 -16.72 3.36 12.86
N TRP A 205 -15.67 4.12 13.17
CA TRP A 205 -15.63 5.56 12.92
C TRP A 205 -15.70 5.87 11.42
N LEU A 206 -14.90 5.17 10.59
CA LEU A 206 -14.92 5.33 9.13
C LEU A 206 -16.29 5.03 8.54
N GLN A 207 -16.94 3.94 8.99
CA GLN A 207 -18.30 3.59 8.58
C GLN A 207 -19.31 4.67 8.99
N GLY A 208 -19.21 5.16 10.22
CA GLY A 208 -20.05 6.25 10.74
C GLY A 208 -19.87 7.57 9.99
N LYS A 209 -18.70 7.80 9.36
CA LYS A 209 -18.41 8.93 8.46
C LYS A 209 -18.81 8.68 7.01
N GLY A 210 -19.38 7.53 6.69
CA GLY A 210 -19.78 7.18 5.33
C GLY A 210 -18.61 6.88 4.40
N TYR A 211 -17.45 6.49 4.93
CA TYR A 211 -16.31 6.14 4.09
C TYR A 211 -16.63 4.93 3.22
N GLN A 212 -16.46 5.09 1.92
CA GLN A 212 -16.66 4.05 0.93
C GLN A 212 -15.31 3.73 0.25
N PRO A 213 -14.73 2.57 0.51
CA PRO A 213 -13.49 2.15 -0.14
C PRO A 213 -13.72 1.85 -1.61
N SER A 214 -12.70 2.10 -2.44
CA SER A 214 -12.72 1.68 -3.84
C SER A 214 -12.78 0.16 -3.93
N THR A 215 -13.68 -0.36 -4.76
CA THR A 215 -13.84 -1.79 -5.00
C THR A 215 -13.12 -2.20 -6.28
N LEU A 216 -12.19 -3.15 -6.17
CA LEU A 216 -11.53 -3.76 -7.31
C LEU A 216 -12.33 -4.99 -7.77
N ASN A 217 -12.92 -4.92 -8.96
CA ASN A 217 -13.62 -6.06 -9.57
C ASN A 217 -12.61 -7.06 -10.15
N ILE A 218 -12.11 -7.95 -9.30
CA ILE A 218 -11.13 -8.98 -9.68
C ILE A 218 -11.88 -10.28 -9.98
N GLY A 219 -11.77 -10.75 -11.23
CA GLY A 219 -12.42 -11.99 -11.67
C GLY A 219 -11.98 -13.21 -10.86
N ALA A 220 -12.86 -14.18 -10.70
CA ALA A 220 -12.62 -15.37 -9.88
C ALA A 220 -11.38 -16.16 -10.31
N MET A 221 -11.13 -16.30 -11.61
CA MET A 221 -9.94 -17.01 -12.13
C MET A 221 -8.65 -16.25 -11.82
N THR A 222 -8.65 -14.92 -11.91
CA THR A 222 -7.50 -14.08 -11.52
C THR A 222 -7.21 -14.21 -10.03
N ARG A 223 -8.24 -14.22 -9.19
CA ARG A 223 -8.10 -14.41 -7.74
C ARG A 223 -7.53 -15.79 -7.41
N LEU A 224 -8.02 -16.84 -8.07
CA LEU A 224 -7.54 -18.21 -7.88
C LEU A 224 -6.07 -18.33 -8.31
N GLY A 225 -5.70 -17.81 -9.49
CA GLY A 225 -4.32 -17.79 -9.96
C GLY A 225 -3.38 -17.03 -9.00
N ALA A 226 -3.79 -15.85 -8.54
CA ALA A 226 -3.03 -15.08 -7.55
C ALA A 226 -2.88 -15.82 -6.22
N ARG A 227 -3.91 -16.54 -5.75
CA ARG A 227 -3.85 -17.35 -4.52
C ARG A 227 -2.82 -18.47 -4.58
N VAL A 228 -2.62 -19.05 -5.75
CA VAL A 228 -1.64 -20.13 -5.97
C VAL A 228 -0.22 -19.58 -6.13
N SER A 229 -0.08 -18.40 -6.75
CA SER A 229 1.22 -17.83 -7.12
C SER A 229 1.78 -16.81 -6.12
N ALA A 230 0.99 -16.27 -5.20
CA ALA A 230 1.39 -15.22 -4.29
C ALA A 230 1.02 -15.53 -2.83
N ALA A 231 2.03 -15.59 -1.95
CA ALA A 231 1.84 -15.86 -0.53
C ALA A 231 0.97 -14.81 0.19
N ASN A 232 0.95 -13.57 -0.33
CA ASN A 232 0.22 -12.43 0.22
C ASN A 232 -1.19 -12.25 -0.36
N VAL A 233 -1.77 -13.28 -0.97
CA VAL A 233 -3.16 -13.32 -1.43
C VAL A 233 -3.89 -14.46 -0.73
N ALA A 234 -4.90 -14.13 0.04
CA ALA A 234 -5.78 -15.09 0.73
C ALA A 234 -7.24 -14.82 0.39
N PHE A 235 -8.11 -15.82 0.55
CA PHE A 235 -9.54 -15.62 0.58
C PHE A 235 -9.97 -15.31 2.03
N ASP A 236 -10.71 -14.20 2.19
CA ASP A 236 -11.34 -13.79 3.45
C ASP A 236 -12.75 -14.35 3.52
#